data_c6e6c309af66e444bf4d829dca2b9bfb
#
_entry.id   c6e6c309af66e444bf4d829dca2b9bfb
#
_cell.length_a   1.000
_cell.length_b   1.000
_cell.length_c   1.000
_cell.angle_alpha   90.00
_cell.angle_beta   90.00
_cell.angle_gamma   90.00
#
_symmetry.space_group_name_H-M   'P 1'
#
loop_
_entity.id
_entity.type
_entity.pdbx_description
1 polymer ?
#
loop_
_entity_poly.entity_id
_entity_poly.type
_entity_poly.pdbx_seq_one_letter_code
_entity_poly.pdbx_strand_id
1 'polypeptide(L)'
;KGFVDGRSLRLPTVTVRPGKPNKAASSFASGIIREPLSGVEAVCPVDVSTRMWLVSPRTIIGSLIAGYEAPASAFPPSHSVNVPGISVTVREMVDALRRVAGDAVADRVVFRHDPAIDRIVRTWPRDFDAKVGHALGMRTDAGFEAIVRQYVEHDMPR
;
A
#
# COMPACT_ATOMS: atom_id res chain seq x y z
N LYS A 1 -31.94 -12.57 -1.50
CA LYS A 1 -32.57 -13.75 -0.90
C LYS A 1 -32.06 -14.07 0.53
N GLY A 2 -31.19 -13.26 1.11
CA GLY A 2 -30.76 -13.34 2.51
C GLY A 2 -29.88 -14.54 2.91
N PHE A 3 -29.33 -15.29 1.96
CA PHE A 3 -28.50 -16.45 2.26
C PHE A 3 -27.05 -16.11 2.61
N VAL A 4 -26.57 -14.93 2.22
CA VAL A 4 -25.18 -14.49 2.44
C VAL A 4 -25.17 -13.00 2.75
N ASP A 5 -24.45 -12.60 3.80
CA ASP A 5 -24.06 -11.21 4.08
C ASP A 5 -22.75 -10.92 3.33
N GLY A 6 -22.87 -10.59 2.05
CA GLY A 6 -21.74 -10.28 1.19
C GLY A 6 -21.30 -8.83 1.38
N ARG A 7 -20.00 -8.62 1.69
CA ARG A 7 -19.39 -7.30 1.90
C ARG A 7 -18.22 -7.10 0.94
N SER A 8 -18.16 -5.94 0.31
CA SER A 8 -17.09 -5.59 -0.62
C SER A 8 -16.19 -4.50 -0.03
N LEU A 9 -14.90 -4.79 0.10
CA LEU A 9 -13.90 -3.83 0.55
C LEU A 9 -12.96 -3.48 -0.60
N ARG A 10 -12.91 -2.21 -0.99
CA ARG A 10 -11.96 -1.69 -1.97
C ARG A 10 -10.66 -1.34 -1.26
N LEU A 11 -9.62 -2.08 -1.59
CA LEU A 11 -8.34 -1.99 -0.89
C LEU A 11 -7.40 -0.99 -1.57
N PRO A 12 -6.64 -0.20 -0.80
CA PRO A 12 -5.43 0.45 -1.29
C PRO A 12 -4.42 -0.59 -1.79
N THR A 13 -3.42 -0.17 -2.55
CA THR A 13 -2.29 -1.04 -2.87
C THR A 13 -1.54 -1.40 -1.58
N VAL A 14 -1.48 -2.70 -1.28
CA VAL A 14 -0.83 -3.19 -0.05
C VAL A 14 0.69 -3.20 -0.24
N THR A 15 1.42 -2.50 0.63
CA THR A 15 2.89 -2.33 0.64
C THR A 15 3.41 -2.09 2.07
N VAL A 16 4.57 -2.52 2.48
CA VAL A 16 5.56 -3.36 1.81
C VAL A 16 5.20 -4.81 2.07
N ARG A 17 4.95 -5.56 0.99
CA ARG A 17 4.63 -6.98 1.13
C ARG A 17 5.91 -7.81 1.22
N PRO A 18 6.02 -8.75 2.17
CA PRO A 18 7.12 -9.72 2.19
C PRO A 18 7.06 -10.65 0.97
N GLY A 19 8.13 -11.39 0.74
CA GLY A 19 8.24 -12.38 -0.32
C GLY A 19 8.94 -11.87 -1.58
N LYS A 20 8.94 -12.70 -2.64
CA LYS A 20 9.66 -12.40 -3.88
C LYS A 20 8.87 -11.45 -4.80
N PRO A 21 9.56 -10.68 -5.66
CA PRO A 21 8.92 -9.91 -6.73
C PRO A 21 8.03 -10.78 -7.60
N ASN A 22 6.93 -10.22 -8.07
CA ASN A 22 6.04 -10.85 -9.04
C ASN A 22 5.84 -9.94 -10.26
N LYS A 23 5.14 -10.44 -11.30
CA LYS A 23 4.92 -9.71 -12.55
C LYS A 23 3.77 -8.69 -12.51
N ALA A 24 3.11 -8.48 -11.34
CA ALA A 24 2.05 -7.49 -11.23
C ALA A 24 2.62 -6.08 -11.35
N ALA A 25 1.92 -5.19 -12.05
CA ALA A 25 2.34 -3.80 -12.21
C ALA A 25 2.53 -3.07 -10.86
N SER A 26 1.80 -3.48 -9.81
CA SER A 26 1.93 -2.95 -8.44
C SER A 26 3.15 -3.47 -7.66
N SER A 27 3.85 -4.48 -8.18
CA SER A 27 4.97 -5.13 -7.48
C SER A 27 6.08 -4.15 -7.13
N PHE A 28 6.31 -3.15 -7.98
CA PHE A 28 7.35 -2.15 -7.75
C PHE A 28 7.13 -1.35 -6.45
N ALA A 29 5.89 -1.09 -6.05
CA ALA A 29 5.59 -0.32 -4.84
C ALA A 29 6.13 -0.98 -3.56
N SER A 30 6.19 -2.32 -3.52
CA SER A 30 6.91 -3.04 -2.46
C SER A 30 8.39 -3.20 -2.79
N GLY A 31 8.72 -3.41 -4.06
CA GLY A 31 10.07 -3.66 -4.54
C GLY A 31 11.06 -2.53 -4.24
N ILE A 32 10.66 -1.27 -4.50
CA ILE A 32 11.52 -0.09 -4.25
C ILE A 32 11.86 0.15 -2.77
N ILE A 33 11.25 -0.62 -1.87
CA ILE A 33 11.56 -0.60 -0.43
C ILE A 33 12.26 -1.89 -0.02
N ARG A 34 11.69 -3.03 -0.36
CA ARG A 34 12.12 -4.36 0.09
C ARG A 34 13.51 -4.74 -0.44
N GLU A 35 13.73 -4.59 -1.76
CA GLU A 35 14.98 -4.96 -2.41
C GLU A 35 16.16 -4.11 -1.91
N PRO A 36 16.07 -2.75 -1.84
CA PRO A 36 17.13 -1.92 -1.26
C PRO A 36 17.48 -2.30 0.17
N LEU A 37 16.49 -2.59 1.01
CA LEU A 37 16.70 -3.06 2.38
C LEU A 37 17.42 -4.41 2.44
N SER A 38 17.21 -5.26 1.44
CA SER A 38 17.93 -6.54 1.28
C SER A 38 19.28 -6.41 0.57
N GLY A 39 19.76 -5.18 0.32
CA GLY A 39 21.05 -4.93 -0.34
C GLY A 39 21.04 -5.03 -1.87
N VAL A 40 19.85 -5.14 -2.49
CA VAL A 40 19.68 -5.33 -3.95
C VAL A 40 19.17 -4.03 -4.60
N GLU A 41 19.59 -3.77 -5.83
CA GLU A 41 19.05 -2.69 -6.65
C GLU A 41 17.56 -2.92 -6.96
N ALA A 42 16.77 -1.87 -6.91
CA ALA A 42 15.35 -1.90 -7.25
C ALA A 42 15.03 -0.91 -8.36
N VAL A 43 14.42 -1.38 -9.45
CA VAL A 43 13.96 -0.52 -10.54
C VAL A 43 12.58 0.05 -10.21
N CYS A 44 12.48 1.39 -10.21
CA CYS A 44 11.21 2.09 -10.20
C CYS A 44 10.78 2.40 -11.64
N PRO A 45 9.66 1.85 -12.13
CA PRO A 45 9.25 1.98 -13.52
C PRO A 45 8.41 3.21 -13.83
N VAL A 46 8.12 4.04 -12.82
CA VAL A 46 7.23 5.22 -12.94
C VAL A 46 7.95 6.48 -12.48
N ASP A 47 7.37 7.63 -12.80
CA ASP A 47 7.90 8.93 -12.40
C ASP A 47 7.84 9.13 -10.87
N VAL A 48 8.80 9.89 -10.34
CA VAL A 48 8.88 10.21 -8.90
C VAL A 48 7.66 10.97 -8.37
N SER A 49 6.96 11.70 -9.23
CA SER A 49 5.72 12.42 -8.89
C SER A 49 4.48 11.54 -8.90
N THR A 50 4.59 10.29 -9.36
CA THR A 50 3.47 9.34 -9.38
C THR A 50 2.91 9.15 -7.98
N ARG A 51 1.63 9.50 -7.81
CA ARG A 51 0.93 9.38 -6.53
C ARG A 51 0.20 8.05 -6.44
N MET A 52 0.32 7.41 -5.30
CA MET A 52 -0.26 6.10 -5.03
C MET A 52 -1.08 6.12 -3.74
N TRP A 53 -2.15 5.35 -3.73
CA TRP A 53 -2.96 5.08 -2.55
C TRP A 53 -2.55 3.74 -1.94
N LEU A 54 -2.01 3.77 -0.71
CA LEU A 54 -1.25 2.68 -0.10
C LEU A 54 -1.74 2.34 1.30
N VAL A 55 -1.49 1.09 1.71
CA VAL A 55 -1.74 0.61 3.07
C VAL A 55 -0.73 -0.49 3.43
N SER A 56 -0.35 -0.60 4.72
CA SER A 56 0.52 -1.70 5.18
C SER A 56 -0.23 -3.04 5.26
N PRO A 57 0.48 -4.19 5.19
CA PRO A 57 -0.11 -5.51 5.39
C PRO A 57 -0.84 -5.64 6.72
N ARG A 58 -0.30 -5.07 7.79
CA ARG A 58 -0.87 -5.15 9.14
C ARG A 58 -2.15 -4.32 9.26
N THR A 59 -2.15 -3.10 8.73
CA THR A 59 -3.31 -2.21 8.73
C THR A 59 -4.45 -2.78 7.90
N ILE A 60 -4.14 -3.40 6.73
CA ILE A 60 -5.19 -4.02 5.92
C ILE A 60 -5.82 -5.24 6.59
N ILE A 61 -5.04 -6.07 7.29
CA ILE A 61 -5.59 -7.19 8.06
C ILE A 61 -6.56 -6.69 9.14
N GLY A 62 -6.16 -5.66 9.90
CA GLY A 62 -7.06 -5.02 10.87
C GLY A 62 -8.34 -4.48 10.25
N SER A 63 -8.25 -3.89 9.05
CA SER A 63 -9.42 -3.39 8.31
C SER A 63 -10.34 -4.52 7.82
N LEU A 64 -9.78 -5.67 7.41
CA LEU A 64 -10.57 -6.85 7.04
C LEU A 64 -11.33 -7.40 8.24
N ILE A 65 -10.68 -7.47 9.41
CA ILE A 65 -11.31 -7.91 10.67
C ILE A 65 -12.43 -6.93 11.06
N ALA A 66 -12.16 -5.63 11.08
CA ALA A 66 -13.17 -4.61 11.38
C ALA A 66 -14.37 -4.67 10.41
N GLY A 67 -14.11 -4.89 9.12
CA GLY A 67 -15.18 -5.08 8.14
C GLY A 67 -15.98 -6.36 8.34
N TYR A 68 -15.36 -7.42 8.86
CA TYR A 68 -16.05 -8.67 9.21
C TYR A 68 -16.93 -8.52 10.46
N GLU A 69 -16.42 -7.88 11.50
CA GLU A 69 -17.07 -7.73 12.81
C GLU A 69 -18.17 -6.66 12.81
N ALA A 70 -18.13 -5.69 11.90
CA ALA A 70 -19.12 -4.63 11.84
C ALA A 70 -20.52 -5.18 11.58
N PRO A 71 -21.60 -4.65 12.22
CA PRO A 71 -22.96 -5.09 11.96
C PRO A 71 -23.38 -4.74 10.52
N ALA A 72 -24.19 -5.59 9.88
CA ALA A 72 -24.66 -5.39 8.50
C ALA A 72 -25.34 -4.02 8.30
N SER A 73 -26.04 -3.53 9.32
CA SER A 73 -26.72 -2.22 9.32
C SER A 73 -25.75 -1.01 9.25
N ALA A 74 -24.47 -1.20 9.56
CA ALA A 74 -23.45 -0.15 9.46
C ALA A 74 -22.90 0.02 8.03
N PHE A 75 -23.16 -0.95 7.14
CA PHE A 75 -22.76 -0.85 5.75
C PHE A 75 -23.76 -0.02 4.92
N PRO A 76 -23.28 0.70 3.89
CA PRO A 76 -24.17 1.37 2.95
C PRO A 76 -24.99 0.35 2.16
N PRO A 77 -26.10 0.75 1.52
CA PRO A 77 -26.93 -0.17 0.71
C PRO A 77 -26.17 -0.91 -0.40
N SER A 78 -25.05 -0.36 -0.87
CA SER A 78 -24.16 -1.00 -1.84
C SER A 78 -23.34 -2.14 -1.27
N HIS A 79 -23.28 -2.29 0.05
CA HIS A 79 -22.36 -3.19 0.78
C HIS A 79 -20.88 -3.04 0.37
N SER A 80 -20.52 -1.88 -0.20
CA SER A 80 -19.16 -1.61 -0.71
C SER A 80 -18.54 -0.43 0.02
N VAL A 81 -17.35 -0.63 0.57
CA VAL A 81 -16.63 0.35 1.41
C VAL A 81 -15.20 0.53 0.92
N ASN A 82 -14.72 1.76 0.88
CA ASN A 82 -13.31 2.06 0.65
C ASN A 82 -12.55 1.89 1.96
N VAL A 83 -11.51 1.06 1.95
CA VAL A 83 -10.62 0.91 3.11
C VAL A 83 -9.71 2.14 3.18
N PRO A 84 -9.52 2.74 4.38
CA PRO A 84 -8.59 3.85 4.54
C PRO A 84 -7.16 3.49 4.11
N GLY A 85 -6.46 4.45 3.53
CA GLY A 85 -5.07 4.35 3.13
C GLY A 85 -4.39 5.71 3.14
N ILE A 86 -3.10 5.74 2.86
CA ILE A 86 -2.32 6.98 2.69
C ILE A 86 -2.10 7.27 1.21
N SER A 87 -2.15 8.54 0.83
CA SER A 87 -1.86 9.01 -0.52
C SER A 87 -0.48 9.68 -0.53
N VAL A 88 0.49 9.01 -1.16
CA VAL A 88 1.89 9.47 -1.20
C VAL A 88 2.47 9.36 -2.61
N THR A 89 3.43 10.20 -2.94
CA THR A 89 4.21 10.09 -4.17
C THR A 89 5.32 9.06 -4.04
N VAL A 90 5.81 8.56 -5.15
CA VAL A 90 7.01 7.69 -5.18
C VAL A 90 8.22 8.40 -4.56
N ARG A 91 8.37 9.72 -4.76
CA ARG A 91 9.39 10.52 -4.08
C ARG A 91 9.28 10.40 -2.57
N GLU A 92 8.08 10.64 -2.01
CA GLU A 92 7.84 10.54 -0.57
C GLU A 92 8.11 9.12 -0.04
N MET A 93 7.88 8.09 -0.86
CA MET A 93 8.23 6.70 -0.50
C MET A 93 9.73 6.50 -0.38
N VAL A 94 10.51 6.97 -1.36
CA VAL A 94 11.98 6.86 -1.35
C VAL A 94 12.59 7.72 -0.25
N ASP A 95 12.04 8.91 -0.01
CA ASP A 95 12.49 9.78 1.08
C ASP A 95 12.22 9.14 2.46
N ALA A 96 11.11 8.41 2.62
CA ALA A 96 10.84 7.66 3.84
C ALA A 96 11.82 6.49 4.01
N LEU A 97 12.15 5.76 2.93
CA LEU A 97 13.19 4.74 2.95
C LEU A 97 14.53 5.33 3.39
N ARG A 98 14.90 6.51 2.85
CA ARG A 98 16.13 7.24 3.19
C ARG A 98 16.19 7.61 4.67
N ARG A 99 15.09 8.10 5.23
CA ARG A 99 15.01 8.43 6.67
C ARG A 99 15.13 7.21 7.59
N VAL A 100 14.63 6.06 7.14
CA VAL A 100 14.65 4.83 7.97
C VAL A 100 15.96 4.07 7.86
N ALA A 101 16.52 3.97 6.64
CA ALA A 101 17.63 3.07 6.33
C ALA A 101 18.90 3.78 5.82
N GLY A 102 18.85 5.09 5.64
CA GLY A 102 19.98 5.92 5.19
C GLY A 102 20.14 6.01 3.68
N ASP A 103 21.03 6.90 3.25
CA ASP A 103 21.26 7.23 1.84
C ASP A 103 21.74 6.02 1.03
N ALA A 104 22.70 5.27 1.54
CA ALA A 104 23.28 4.12 0.84
C ALA A 104 22.25 3.02 0.51
N VAL A 105 21.16 2.92 1.25
CA VAL A 105 20.05 2.02 0.96
C VAL A 105 19.10 2.64 -0.06
N ALA A 106 18.70 3.89 0.14
CA ALA A 106 17.77 4.58 -0.75
C ALA A 106 18.34 4.78 -2.17
N ASP A 107 19.65 4.97 -2.31
CA ASP A 107 20.33 5.15 -3.59
C ASP A 107 20.37 3.86 -4.45
N ARG A 108 19.98 2.70 -3.89
CA ARG A 108 19.72 1.48 -4.68
C ARG A 108 18.42 1.52 -5.46
N VAL A 109 17.56 2.54 -5.28
CA VAL A 109 16.37 2.73 -6.10
C VAL A 109 16.77 3.44 -7.39
N VAL A 110 16.71 2.71 -8.50
CA VAL A 110 17.04 3.21 -9.84
C VAL A 110 15.77 3.51 -10.62
N PHE A 111 15.65 4.73 -11.11
CA PHE A 111 14.50 5.15 -11.93
C PHE A 111 14.73 4.77 -13.39
N ARG A 112 13.92 3.85 -13.90
CA ARG A 112 13.92 3.42 -15.30
C ARG A 112 12.48 3.31 -15.77
N HIS A 113 12.02 4.36 -16.45
CA HIS A 113 10.63 4.48 -16.91
C HIS A 113 10.23 3.31 -17.83
N ASP A 114 9.11 2.65 -17.50
CA ASP A 114 8.43 1.65 -18.32
C ASP A 114 7.05 2.20 -18.74
N PRO A 115 6.87 2.55 -20.04
CA PRO A 115 5.61 3.13 -20.51
C PRO A 115 4.41 2.21 -20.36
N ALA A 116 4.60 0.89 -20.35
CA ALA A 116 3.51 -0.06 -20.20
C ALA A 116 3.01 -0.10 -18.75
N ILE A 117 3.94 -0.14 -17.80
CA ILE A 117 3.60 -0.10 -16.37
C ILE A 117 3.04 1.29 -16.00
N ASP A 118 3.67 2.36 -16.43
CA ASP A 118 3.24 3.74 -16.13
C ASP A 118 1.80 3.99 -16.61
N ARG A 119 1.44 3.54 -17.83
CA ARG A 119 0.08 3.64 -18.37
C ARG A 119 -0.95 2.93 -17.48
N ILE A 120 -0.62 1.77 -16.94
CA ILE A 120 -1.50 1.02 -16.03
C ILE A 120 -1.63 1.79 -14.70
N VAL A 121 -0.51 2.18 -14.11
CA VAL A 121 -0.47 2.82 -12.78
C VAL A 121 -1.20 4.17 -12.79
N ARG A 122 -1.12 4.94 -13.88
CA ARG A 122 -1.83 6.22 -14.03
C ARG A 122 -3.35 6.11 -13.98
N THR A 123 -3.92 4.92 -14.25
CA THR A 123 -5.37 4.69 -14.17
C THR A 123 -5.84 4.36 -12.76
N TRP A 124 -4.92 4.10 -11.82
CA TRP A 124 -5.28 3.72 -10.48
C TRP A 124 -5.74 4.91 -9.64
N PRO A 125 -6.65 4.66 -8.69
CA PRO A 125 -7.03 5.67 -7.71
C PRO A 125 -5.81 6.16 -6.93
N ARG A 126 -5.73 7.47 -6.76
CA ARG A 126 -4.63 8.13 -6.05
C ARG A 126 -5.00 8.47 -4.60
N ASP A 127 -6.30 8.53 -4.35
CA ASP A 127 -6.89 8.81 -3.05
C ASP A 127 -8.38 8.39 -3.08
N PHE A 128 -8.96 8.13 -1.90
CA PHE A 128 -10.36 7.80 -1.77
C PHE A 128 -10.96 8.43 -0.52
N ASP A 129 -12.21 8.87 -0.62
CA ASP A 129 -13.01 9.13 0.57
C ASP A 129 -13.31 7.79 1.28
N ALA A 130 -12.73 7.64 2.47
CA ALA A 130 -12.85 6.46 3.31
C ALA A 130 -13.65 6.71 4.60
N LYS A 131 -14.52 7.74 4.63
CA LYS A 131 -15.32 8.09 5.82
C LYS A 131 -16.09 6.90 6.38
N VAL A 132 -16.72 6.11 5.51
CA VAL A 132 -17.46 4.90 5.93
C VAL A 132 -16.50 3.87 6.51
N GLY A 133 -15.33 3.65 5.89
CA GLY A 133 -14.30 2.75 6.42
C GLY A 133 -13.87 3.16 7.84
N HIS A 134 -13.60 4.45 8.04
CA HIS A 134 -13.28 4.97 9.38
C HIS A 134 -14.42 4.78 10.38
N ALA A 135 -15.66 5.02 9.97
CA ALA A 135 -16.84 4.80 10.82
C ALA A 135 -17.01 3.31 11.22
N LEU A 136 -16.54 2.38 10.39
CA LEU A 136 -16.48 0.95 10.69
C LEU A 136 -15.26 0.54 11.54
N GLY A 137 -14.46 1.49 12.03
CA GLY A 137 -13.29 1.22 12.88
C GLY A 137 -12.01 0.90 12.09
N MET A 138 -12.02 0.96 10.76
CA MET A 138 -10.82 0.79 9.96
C MET A 138 -9.85 1.96 10.17
N ARG A 139 -8.55 1.67 10.21
CA ARG A 139 -7.51 2.66 10.50
C ARG A 139 -6.64 2.93 9.27
N THR A 140 -5.91 4.04 9.34
CA THR A 140 -4.88 4.43 8.37
C THR A 140 -3.51 4.29 9.02
N ASP A 141 -2.49 3.96 8.24
CA ASP A 141 -1.10 4.04 8.69
C ASP A 141 -0.72 5.50 9.01
N ALA A 142 0.15 5.72 10.00
CA ALA A 142 0.59 7.07 10.42
C ALA A 142 1.42 7.81 9.36
N GLY A 143 1.80 7.12 8.28
CA GLY A 143 2.58 7.63 7.17
C GLY A 143 3.44 6.54 6.55
N PHE A 144 4.09 6.84 5.42
CA PHE A 144 4.87 5.82 4.71
C PHE A 144 6.11 5.38 5.49
N GLU A 145 6.71 6.27 6.28
CA GLU A 145 7.82 5.92 7.17
C GLU A 145 7.42 4.85 8.19
N ALA A 146 6.22 4.94 8.75
CA ALA A 146 5.71 3.92 9.67
C ALA A 146 5.57 2.55 8.98
N ILE A 147 5.14 2.55 7.71
CA ILE A 147 5.06 1.32 6.90
C ILE A 147 6.45 0.70 6.68
N VAL A 148 7.46 1.52 6.36
CA VAL A 148 8.84 1.04 6.18
C VAL A 148 9.39 0.46 7.50
N ARG A 149 9.22 1.15 8.63
CA ARG A 149 9.66 0.66 9.96
C ARG A 149 8.98 -0.65 10.30
N GLN A 150 7.67 -0.76 10.09
CA GLN A 150 6.91 -1.98 10.35
C GLN A 150 7.47 -3.17 9.55
N TYR A 151 7.82 -2.96 8.27
CA TYR A 151 8.44 -4.00 7.46
C TYR A 151 9.80 -4.43 8.00
N VAL A 152 10.67 -3.48 8.37
CA VAL A 152 12.01 -3.77 8.93
C VAL A 152 11.91 -4.55 10.25
N GLU A 153 10.97 -4.19 11.10
CA GLU A 153 10.84 -4.78 12.44
C GLU A 153 10.21 -6.19 12.43
N HIS A 154 9.31 -6.45 11.49
CA HIS A 154 8.45 -7.63 11.57
C HIS A 154 8.50 -8.58 10.36
N ASP A 155 8.76 -8.05 9.16
CA ASP A 155 8.56 -8.81 7.92
C ASP A 155 9.86 -9.01 7.13
N MET A 156 10.93 -8.28 7.46
CA MET A 156 12.23 -8.41 6.81
C MET A 156 12.89 -9.74 7.21
N PRO A 157 13.31 -10.57 6.25
CA PRO A 157 14.06 -11.79 6.54
C PRO A 157 15.33 -11.47 7.35
N ARG A 158 15.58 -12.23 8.40
CA ARG A 158 16.79 -12.14 9.20
C ARG A 158 17.94 -12.91 8.57
#